data_f699f9587e201d45e79669a4bbcc362b
#
_entry.id   f699f9587e201d45e79669a4bbcc362b
#
_cell.length_a   1.000
_cell.length_b   1.000
_cell.length_c   1.000
_cell.angle_alpha   90.00
_cell.angle_beta   90.00
_cell.angle_gamma   90.00
#
_symmetry.space_group_name_H-M   'P 1'
#
loop_
_entity.id
_entity.type
_entity.pdbx_description
1 polymer ?
#
loop_
_entity_poly.entity_id
_entity_poly.type
_entity_poly.pdbx_seq_one_letter_code
_entity_poly.pdbx_strand_id
1 'polypeptide(L)'
;MPYAEAKIYHDGSHFIAIPYVPNPRIRRPKPPEKQITVVDENADNETIDGLSETDEPTNDIAEKDKSSVEETAVSSDEVKNKTERKLTRKELFEELYNETRDKKRSERKRIITEKMLPYFRDKQATAEFVNAQFERKLRNIICRRVRLMRKVNLQTFNYFCTFTYDSAKHTEESFMRKLKGCFKMMCHRRKWKYVGVWERSPEKKRLHFHGLFYIPDGAMVGELIEVHDYSPIKKKVQHTIQNTYFNERFGRSDFKPVVDRRMLGEAVAYLTKYMEKTGEKIVYSKGLPQYFISDIMDEDVICTIGQEERKLLLYDNFNCWDEGCLVGPVSKEVIAQMRKSN
;
A
#
# COMPACT_ATOMS: atom_id res chain seq x y z
N MET A 1 -37.49 5.36 0.14
CA MET A 1 -36.14 5.48 -0.41
C MET A 1 -35.56 4.09 -0.53
N PRO A 2 -35.25 3.61 -1.72
CA PRO A 2 -34.83 2.22 -1.90
C PRO A 2 -33.44 1.92 -1.32
N TYR A 3 -32.53 2.91 -1.26
CA TYR A 3 -31.15 2.72 -0.77
C TYR A 3 -30.67 3.90 0.07
N ALA A 4 -31.03 3.86 1.36
CA ALA A 4 -30.57 4.86 2.32
C ALA A 4 -29.08 4.67 2.63
N GLU A 5 -28.35 5.78 2.78
CA GLU A 5 -26.93 5.81 3.15
C GLU A 5 -26.03 4.92 2.27
N ALA A 6 -26.32 4.82 0.97
CA ALA A 6 -25.46 4.08 0.04
C ALA A 6 -24.04 4.63 0.04
N LYS A 7 -23.08 3.72 -0.04
CA LYS A 7 -21.65 4.07 -0.19
C LYS A 7 -21.33 4.26 -1.65
N ILE A 8 -20.91 5.47 -2.03
CA ILE A 8 -20.63 5.85 -3.40
C ILE A 8 -19.13 5.99 -3.61
N TYR A 9 -18.59 5.21 -4.52
CA TYR A 9 -17.18 5.20 -4.90
C TYR A 9 -17.02 5.77 -6.31
N HIS A 10 -15.86 6.35 -6.60
CA HIS A 10 -15.48 6.77 -7.95
C HIS A 10 -14.28 5.95 -8.44
N ASP A 11 -14.39 5.32 -9.61
CA ASP A 11 -13.35 4.46 -10.17
C ASP A 11 -12.46 5.17 -11.22
N GLY A 12 -12.77 6.41 -11.53
CA GLY A 12 -12.09 7.23 -12.54
C GLY A 12 -12.95 7.48 -13.78
N SER A 13 -13.93 6.64 -14.06
CA SER A 13 -14.85 6.78 -15.19
C SER A 13 -16.28 7.06 -14.75
N HIS A 14 -16.74 6.45 -13.67
CA HIS A 14 -18.10 6.58 -13.17
C HIS A 14 -18.18 6.33 -11.67
N PHE A 15 -19.31 6.68 -11.07
CA PHE A 15 -19.61 6.40 -9.69
C PHE A 15 -20.23 5.01 -9.55
N ILE A 16 -19.87 4.31 -8.49
CA ILE A 16 -20.40 3.00 -8.14
C ILE A 16 -21.04 3.12 -6.77
N ALA A 17 -22.34 2.94 -6.69
CA ALA A 17 -23.08 2.91 -5.44
C ALA A 17 -23.24 1.49 -4.95
N ILE A 18 -23.00 1.28 -3.66
CA ILE A 18 -23.21 0.01 -2.96
C ILE A 18 -24.16 0.28 -1.81
N PRO A 19 -25.36 -0.34 -1.78
CA PRO A 19 -26.31 -0.16 -0.69
C PRO A 19 -25.70 -0.47 0.67
N TYR A 20 -26.06 0.32 1.67
CA TYR A 20 -25.66 0.07 3.03
C TYR A 20 -26.38 -1.20 3.56
N VAL A 21 -25.59 -2.13 4.09
CA VAL A 21 -26.11 -3.32 4.76
C VAL A 21 -25.87 -3.15 6.26
N PRO A 22 -26.93 -2.91 7.07
CA PRO A 22 -26.76 -2.57 8.48
C PRO A 22 -26.14 -3.70 9.33
N ASN A 23 -26.26 -4.94 8.88
CA ASN A 23 -25.69 -6.10 9.58
C ASN A 23 -24.57 -6.74 8.78
N PRO A 24 -23.33 -6.25 8.89
CA PRO A 24 -22.20 -6.94 8.28
C PRO A 24 -22.10 -8.34 8.86
N ARG A 25 -21.95 -9.35 8.00
CA ARG A 25 -21.73 -10.74 8.46
C ARG A 25 -20.55 -10.75 9.43
N ILE A 26 -20.81 -11.11 10.69
CA ILE A 26 -19.76 -11.31 11.68
C ILE A 26 -18.88 -12.46 11.17
N ARG A 27 -17.64 -12.14 10.83
CA ARG A 27 -16.68 -13.18 10.43
C ARG A 27 -16.37 -14.03 11.65
N ARG A 28 -16.77 -15.30 11.61
CA ARG A 28 -16.33 -16.25 12.63
C ARG A 28 -14.80 -16.29 12.64
N PRO A 29 -14.16 -16.30 13.82
CA PRO A 29 -12.72 -16.48 13.91
C PRO A 29 -12.35 -17.80 13.22
N LYS A 30 -11.33 -17.75 12.38
CA LYS A 30 -10.83 -18.96 11.73
C LYS A 30 -10.12 -19.81 12.79
N PRO A 31 -10.27 -21.14 12.74
CA PRO A 31 -9.49 -22.00 13.60
C PRO A 31 -8.00 -21.77 13.36
N PRO A 32 -7.15 -21.93 14.39
CA PRO A 32 -5.70 -21.76 14.25
C PRO A 32 -5.16 -22.73 13.21
N GLU A 33 -4.28 -22.24 12.34
CA GLU A 33 -3.66 -23.07 11.31
C GLU A 33 -2.64 -24.01 11.95
N LYS A 34 -2.61 -25.27 11.47
CA LYS A 34 -1.63 -26.25 11.92
C LYS A 34 -0.23 -25.80 11.53
N GLN A 35 0.67 -25.81 12.51
CA GLN A 35 2.09 -25.56 12.29
C GLN A 35 2.76 -26.81 11.69
N ILE A 36 3.77 -26.59 10.90
CA ILE A 36 4.67 -27.58 10.31
C ILE A 36 6.08 -27.30 10.80
N THR A 37 6.91 -28.32 10.95
CA THR A 37 8.35 -28.17 11.24
C THR A 37 9.09 -28.05 9.93
N VAL A 38 9.82 -26.97 9.74
CA VAL A 38 10.69 -26.72 8.58
C VAL A 38 12.14 -26.86 9.03
N VAL A 39 12.92 -27.64 8.31
CA VAL A 39 14.35 -27.86 8.58
C VAL A 39 15.12 -27.08 7.53
N ASP A 40 15.89 -26.08 7.95
CA ASP A 40 16.78 -25.33 7.09
C ASP A 40 18.10 -26.08 6.91
N GLU A 41 18.37 -26.52 5.68
CA GLU A 41 19.62 -27.24 5.35
C GLU A 41 20.84 -26.32 5.16
N ASN A 42 20.64 -24.99 5.05
CA ASN A 42 21.69 -23.99 4.84
C ASN A 42 21.49 -22.80 5.80
N ALA A 43 21.90 -22.96 7.04
CA ALA A 43 22.09 -21.81 7.95
C ALA A 43 23.59 -21.47 7.97
N ASP A 44 24.09 -20.87 6.89
CA ASP A 44 25.34 -20.13 6.96
C ASP A 44 25.01 -18.76 7.59
N ASN A 45 25.73 -18.48 8.66
CA ASN A 45 25.64 -17.30 9.51
C ASN A 45 25.54 -15.99 8.70
N GLU A 46 24.38 -15.41 8.61
CA GLU A 46 24.22 -13.97 8.50
C GLU A 46 23.18 -13.52 9.52
N THR A 47 23.66 -12.94 10.60
CA THR A 47 22.90 -12.17 11.57
C THR A 47 22.18 -11.04 10.86
N ILE A 48 20.89 -11.21 10.63
CA ILE A 48 20.04 -10.12 10.19
C ILE A 48 19.25 -9.64 11.40
N ASP A 49 19.70 -8.52 11.95
CA ASP A 49 18.89 -7.65 12.80
C ASP A 49 17.63 -7.22 12.04
N GLY A 50 16.53 -7.84 12.33
CA GLY A 50 15.21 -7.54 11.76
C GLY A 50 14.24 -7.15 12.85
N LEU A 51 14.15 -5.85 13.12
CA LEU A 51 13.13 -5.20 13.95
C LEU A 51 11.71 -5.58 13.51
N SER A 52 11.04 -6.34 14.36
CA SER A 52 9.59 -6.44 14.35
C SER A 52 9.05 -5.43 15.35
N GLU A 53 8.49 -4.34 14.87
CA GLU A 53 7.67 -3.45 15.69
C GLU A 53 6.27 -4.03 15.81
N THR A 54 5.97 -4.58 16.97
CA THR A 54 4.62 -4.67 17.50
C THR A 54 4.48 -3.59 18.56
N ASP A 55 3.67 -2.58 18.27
CA ASP A 55 3.21 -1.62 19.27
C ASP A 55 2.19 -2.29 20.18
N GLU A 56 2.53 -2.43 21.49
CA GLU A 56 1.58 -2.29 22.60
C GLU A 56 2.33 -1.95 23.89
N PRO A 57 1.68 -1.27 24.86
CA PRO A 57 2.37 -0.49 25.87
C PRO A 57 2.62 -1.24 27.19
N THR A 58 3.70 -0.80 27.78
CA THR A 58 4.21 -0.95 29.15
C THR A 58 3.22 -1.24 30.27
N ASN A 59 3.61 -2.12 31.20
CA ASN A 59 3.73 -1.79 32.63
C ASN A 59 4.55 -2.81 33.44
N ASP A 60 5.58 -2.27 34.04
CA ASP A 60 6.14 -2.42 35.38
C ASP A 60 6.43 -3.76 36.10
N ILE A 61 7.68 -3.81 36.53
CA ILE A 61 8.26 -4.21 37.87
C ILE A 61 8.58 -5.69 38.12
N ALA A 62 9.86 -5.93 38.30
CA ALA A 62 10.56 -6.48 39.44
C ALA A 62 11.70 -7.46 39.15
N GLU A 63 12.79 -7.09 39.75
CA GLU A 63 14.06 -7.82 39.95
C GLU A 63 13.92 -9.24 40.50
N LYS A 64 14.85 -10.13 40.12
CA LYS A 64 15.87 -10.77 41.00
C LYS A 64 16.48 -12.00 40.34
N ASP A 65 17.74 -11.97 40.32
CA ASP A 65 18.86 -12.71 40.93
C ASP A 65 19.34 -14.02 40.32
N LYS A 66 20.57 -13.92 39.93
CA LYS A 66 21.76 -14.77 40.03
C LYS A 66 21.65 -16.26 40.37
N SER A 67 22.33 -17.09 39.60
CA SER A 67 23.58 -17.84 39.96
C SER A 67 23.88 -18.88 38.89
N SER A 68 25.04 -18.80 38.25
CA SER A 68 26.33 -19.47 38.50
C SER A 68 26.42 -20.98 38.16
N VAL A 69 27.33 -21.23 37.16
CA VAL A 69 28.36 -22.27 37.07
C VAL A 69 27.92 -23.70 36.72
N GLU A 70 28.38 -24.26 35.62
CA GLU A 70 29.58 -25.10 35.48
C GLU A 70 29.82 -25.52 34.04
N GLU A 71 31.09 -25.37 33.65
CA GLU A 71 31.68 -25.93 32.44
C GLU A 71 31.86 -27.45 32.57
N THR A 72 31.52 -28.20 31.51
CA THR A 72 32.19 -29.44 31.21
C THR A 72 32.36 -29.58 29.69
N ALA A 73 33.60 -29.55 29.27
CA ALA A 73 34.04 -29.86 27.92
C ALA A 73 34.01 -31.37 27.67
N VAL A 74 33.37 -31.79 26.54
CA VAL A 74 33.75 -33.07 25.88
C VAL A 74 33.40 -32.99 24.39
N SER A 75 34.46 -33.18 23.60
CA SER A 75 34.60 -33.75 22.25
C SER A 75 33.67 -33.31 21.09
N SER A 76 34.40 -32.84 20.11
CA SER A 76 34.11 -32.66 18.70
C SER A 76 33.42 -33.87 18.03
N ASP A 77 32.14 -33.66 17.70
CA ASP A 77 31.52 -34.22 16.52
C ASP A 77 30.72 -33.06 15.84
N GLU A 78 31.07 -32.78 14.59
CA GLU A 78 30.36 -31.77 13.78
C GLU A 78 28.92 -32.21 13.55
N VAL A 79 28.04 -31.97 14.51
CA VAL A 79 26.61 -31.99 14.32
C VAL A 79 26.25 -30.67 13.70
N LYS A 80 26.04 -30.64 12.38
CA LYS A 80 25.38 -29.54 11.67
C LYS A 80 24.07 -29.26 12.38
N ASN A 81 24.03 -28.21 13.17
CA ASN A 81 22.83 -27.76 13.84
C ASN A 81 21.76 -27.34 12.78
N LYS A 82 20.92 -28.30 12.42
CA LYS A 82 19.69 -27.99 11.62
C LYS A 82 18.76 -27.22 12.51
N THR A 83 18.57 -25.96 12.22
CA THR A 83 17.64 -25.12 12.98
C THR A 83 16.21 -25.46 12.57
N GLU A 84 15.47 -26.10 13.44
CA GLU A 84 14.05 -26.43 13.24
C GLU A 84 13.20 -25.19 13.55
N ARG A 85 12.41 -24.74 12.56
CA ARG A 85 11.47 -23.64 12.71
C ARG A 85 10.04 -24.14 12.58
N LYS A 86 9.15 -23.70 13.50
CA LYS A 86 7.71 -23.99 13.42
C LYS A 86 7.01 -22.87 12.67
N LEU A 87 6.53 -23.18 11.46
CA LEU A 87 5.84 -22.25 10.57
C LEU A 87 4.48 -22.83 10.16
N THR A 88 3.56 -21.97 9.79
CA THR A 88 2.38 -22.42 9.05
C THR A 88 2.73 -22.60 7.56
N ARG A 89 1.95 -23.42 6.85
CA ARG A 89 2.10 -23.56 5.39
C ARG A 89 2.00 -22.23 4.63
N LYS A 90 1.25 -21.27 5.19
CA LYS A 90 1.15 -19.94 4.59
C LYS A 90 2.40 -19.11 4.81
N GLU A 91 2.98 -19.14 5.98
CA GLU A 91 4.23 -18.45 6.30
C GLU A 91 5.36 -18.99 5.42
N LEU A 92 5.50 -20.32 5.33
CA LEU A 92 6.47 -20.94 4.42
C LEU A 92 6.24 -20.49 2.96
N PHE A 93 4.98 -20.45 2.50
CA PHE A 93 4.68 -19.93 1.16
C PHE A 93 5.10 -18.46 1.02
N GLU A 94 4.87 -17.60 2.03
CA GLU A 94 5.27 -16.18 1.98
C GLU A 94 6.79 -16.03 1.88
N GLU A 95 7.56 -16.81 2.63
CA GLU A 95 9.02 -16.82 2.55
C GLU A 95 9.49 -17.22 1.14
N LEU A 96 9.06 -18.37 0.65
CA LEU A 96 9.40 -18.86 -0.69
C LEU A 96 8.93 -17.92 -1.81
N TYR A 97 7.79 -17.26 -1.60
CA TYR A 97 7.27 -16.27 -2.55
C TYR A 97 8.15 -15.03 -2.62
N ASN A 98 8.74 -14.61 -1.51
CA ASN A 98 9.66 -13.47 -1.45
C ASN A 98 11.05 -13.84 -2.02
N GLU A 99 11.60 -15.02 -1.68
CA GLU A 99 12.87 -15.53 -2.21
C GLU A 99 12.87 -15.64 -3.74
N THR A 100 11.73 -16.05 -4.32
CA THR A 100 11.61 -16.26 -5.76
C THR A 100 11.14 -15.03 -6.53
N ARG A 101 11.18 -13.84 -5.92
CA ARG A 101 10.58 -12.62 -6.45
C ARG A 101 11.09 -12.22 -7.84
N ASP A 102 12.38 -12.43 -8.09
CA ASP A 102 13.03 -12.03 -9.33
C ASP A 102 12.77 -12.98 -10.51
N LYS A 103 12.12 -14.13 -10.25
CA LYS A 103 11.84 -15.13 -11.27
C LYS A 103 10.50 -14.93 -11.95
N LYS A 104 10.32 -15.50 -13.14
CA LYS A 104 9.06 -15.50 -13.87
C LYS A 104 7.97 -16.27 -13.11
N ARG A 105 6.71 -15.88 -13.26
CA ARG A 105 5.57 -16.47 -12.52
C ARG A 105 5.47 -17.99 -12.65
N SER A 106 5.69 -18.54 -13.84
CA SER A 106 5.65 -20.00 -14.08
C SER A 106 6.76 -20.72 -13.33
N GLU A 107 7.98 -20.20 -13.39
CA GLU A 107 9.14 -20.72 -12.68
C GLU A 107 8.98 -20.65 -11.16
N ARG A 108 8.48 -19.51 -10.66
CA ARG A 108 8.15 -19.34 -9.23
C ARG A 108 7.19 -20.41 -8.75
N LYS A 109 6.08 -20.64 -9.50
CA LYS A 109 5.12 -21.67 -9.15
C LYS A 109 5.77 -23.05 -9.07
N ARG A 110 6.61 -23.41 -10.05
CA ARG A 110 7.32 -24.69 -10.07
C ARG A 110 8.20 -24.86 -8.83
N ILE A 111 9.10 -23.90 -8.58
CA ILE A 111 10.02 -23.93 -7.45
C ILE A 111 9.27 -24.00 -6.10
N ILE A 112 8.25 -23.16 -5.92
CA ILE A 112 7.48 -23.15 -4.67
C ILE A 112 6.74 -24.47 -4.48
N THR A 113 6.17 -25.04 -5.56
CA THR A 113 5.49 -26.35 -5.48
C THR A 113 6.46 -27.45 -5.09
N GLU A 114 7.66 -27.48 -5.68
CA GLU A 114 8.72 -28.47 -5.35
C GLU A 114 9.16 -28.35 -3.88
N LYS A 115 9.46 -27.13 -3.42
CA LYS A 115 9.90 -26.88 -2.03
C LYS A 115 8.80 -27.14 -0.98
N MET A 116 7.52 -26.98 -1.36
CA MET A 116 6.40 -27.22 -0.45
C MET A 116 5.90 -28.66 -0.43
N LEU A 117 6.30 -29.48 -1.41
CA LEU A 117 5.83 -30.87 -1.55
C LEU A 117 5.99 -31.72 -0.27
N PRO A 118 7.10 -31.66 0.49
CA PRO A 118 7.27 -32.45 1.70
C PRO A 118 6.24 -32.19 2.80
N TYR A 119 5.55 -31.05 2.76
CA TYR A 119 4.58 -30.63 3.77
C TYR A 119 3.12 -30.90 3.40
N PHE A 120 2.89 -31.61 2.31
CA PHE A 120 1.57 -32.00 1.83
C PHE A 120 1.48 -33.51 1.58
N ARG A 121 0.25 -34.01 1.51
CA ARG A 121 0.00 -35.43 1.28
C ARG A 121 0.48 -35.91 -0.09
N ASP A 122 0.27 -35.07 -1.10
CA ASP A 122 0.57 -35.40 -2.49
C ASP A 122 0.87 -34.13 -3.33
N LYS A 123 1.37 -34.36 -4.54
CA LYS A 123 1.74 -33.30 -5.49
C LYS A 123 0.52 -32.47 -5.92
N GLN A 124 -0.64 -33.10 -6.05
CA GLN A 124 -1.86 -32.39 -6.47
C GLN A 124 -2.33 -31.41 -5.41
N ALA A 125 -2.45 -31.83 -4.14
CA ALA A 125 -2.82 -30.98 -3.03
C ALA A 125 -1.83 -29.81 -2.85
N THR A 126 -0.53 -30.05 -3.08
CA THR A 126 0.50 -29.01 -3.06
C THR A 126 0.24 -27.98 -4.17
N ALA A 127 0.03 -28.44 -5.40
CA ALA A 127 -0.20 -27.57 -6.54
C ALA A 127 -1.49 -26.74 -6.38
N GLU A 128 -2.57 -27.33 -5.89
CA GLU A 128 -3.83 -26.63 -5.60
C GLU A 128 -3.63 -25.54 -4.55
N PHE A 129 -2.94 -25.85 -3.45
CA PHE A 129 -2.62 -24.86 -2.41
C PHE A 129 -1.79 -23.71 -2.96
N VAL A 130 -0.69 -24.00 -3.69
CA VAL A 130 0.18 -22.99 -4.29
C VAL A 130 -0.60 -22.11 -5.26
N ASN A 131 -1.43 -22.72 -6.14
CA ASN A 131 -2.27 -21.95 -7.06
C ASN A 131 -3.24 -21.02 -6.33
N ALA A 132 -3.94 -21.51 -5.30
CA ALA A 132 -4.85 -20.70 -4.48
C ALA A 132 -4.13 -19.53 -3.82
N GLN A 133 -2.88 -19.72 -3.33
CA GLN A 133 -2.09 -18.63 -2.76
C GLN A 133 -1.66 -17.60 -3.81
N PHE A 134 -1.26 -18.03 -5.02
CA PHE A 134 -0.96 -17.11 -6.12
C PHE A 134 -2.17 -16.28 -6.54
N GLU A 135 -3.35 -16.88 -6.60
CA GLU A 135 -4.60 -16.17 -6.87
C GLU A 135 -4.97 -15.20 -5.75
N ARG A 136 -4.75 -15.60 -4.49
CA ARG A 136 -4.90 -14.70 -3.35
C ARG A 136 -3.98 -13.47 -3.47
N LYS A 137 -2.71 -13.69 -3.85
CA LYS A 137 -1.75 -12.58 -4.07
C LYS A 137 -2.24 -11.64 -5.18
N LEU A 138 -2.66 -12.20 -6.31
CA LEU A 138 -3.21 -11.41 -7.43
C LEU A 138 -4.43 -10.60 -6.99
N ARG A 139 -5.39 -11.24 -6.32
CA ARG A 139 -6.59 -10.58 -5.80
C ARG A 139 -6.24 -9.44 -4.83
N ASN A 140 -5.26 -9.65 -3.95
CA ASN A 140 -4.79 -8.61 -3.04
C ASN A 140 -4.21 -7.40 -3.79
N ILE A 141 -3.48 -7.63 -4.88
CA ILE A 141 -2.95 -6.54 -5.73
C ILE A 141 -4.11 -5.79 -6.38
N ILE A 142 -5.08 -6.49 -6.96
CA ILE A 142 -6.27 -5.88 -7.57
C ILE A 142 -7.04 -5.04 -6.53
N CYS A 143 -7.30 -5.59 -5.35
CA CYS A 143 -7.98 -4.86 -4.27
C CYS A 143 -7.22 -3.60 -3.82
N ARG A 144 -5.89 -3.66 -3.76
CA ARG A 144 -5.04 -2.49 -3.43
C ARG A 144 -5.13 -1.43 -4.52
N ARG A 145 -5.12 -1.86 -5.80
CA ARG A 145 -5.26 -0.99 -6.97
C ARG A 145 -6.60 -0.25 -6.95
N VAL A 146 -7.69 -1.00 -6.78
CA VAL A 146 -9.05 -0.42 -6.69
C VAL A 146 -9.15 0.57 -5.54
N ARG A 147 -8.59 0.24 -4.37
CA ARG A 147 -8.59 1.14 -3.22
C ARG A 147 -7.79 2.42 -3.49
N LEU A 148 -6.65 2.32 -4.14
CA LEU A 148 -5.85 3.47 -4.55
C LEU A 148 -6.65 4.38 -5.49
N MET A 149 -7.21 3.80 -6.57
CA MET A 149 -8.01 4.53 -7.55
C MET A 149 -9.19 5.26 -6.90
N ARG A 150 -9.96 4.59 -6.05
CA ARG A 150 -11.08 5.19 -5.32
C ARG A 150 -10.65 6.39 -4.47
N LYS A 151 -9.53 6.29 -3.77
CA LYS A 151 -9.01 7.39 -2.96
C LYS A 151 -8.52 8.57 -3.80
N VAL A 152 -7.82 8.27 -4.89
CA VAL A 152 -7.27 9.29 -5.77
C VAL A 152 -8.37 10.04 -6.51
N ASN A 153 -9.41 9.36 -6.96
CA ASN A 153 -10.51 9.98 -7.71
C ASN A 153 -11.46 10.82 -6.83
N LEU A 154 -11.46 10.58 -5.51
CA LEU A 154 -12.29 11.33 -4.56
C LEU A 154 -11.54 12.48 -3.86
N GLN A 155 -10.26 12.63 -4.11
CA GLN A 155 -9.41 13.69 -3.55
C GLN A 155 -8.74 14.45 -4.68
N THR A 156 -8.76 15.78 -4.60
CA THR A 156 -7.96 16.62 -5.49
C THR A 156 -6.49 16.51 -5.09
N PHE A 157 -5.62 16.26 -6.06
CA PHE A 157 -4.17 16.31 -5.90
C PHE A 157 -3.62 17.32 -6.89
N ASN A 158 -2.71 18.19 -6.44
CA ASN A 158 -2.14 19.26 -7.24
C ASN A 158 -0.65 19.11 -7.52
N TYR A 159 0.03 18.16 -6.86
CA TYR A 159 1.44 17.86 -7.13
C TYR A 159 1.70 16.35 -7.17
N PHE A 160 2.57 15.94 -8.08
CA PHE A 160 3.27 14.66 -8.01
C PHE A 160 4.69 14.93 -7.57
N CYS A 161 5.08 14.43 -6.39
CA CYS A 161 6.36 14.72 -5.79
C CYS A 161 7.26 13.50 -5.75
N THR A 162 8.56 13.73 -5.92
CA THR A 162 9.62 12.76 -5.72
C THR A 162 10.60 13.28 -4.69
N PHE A 163 10.94 12.47 -3.69
CA PHE A 163 11.92 12.82 -2.67
C PHE A 163 13.06 11.81 -2.70
N THR A 164 14.28 12.32 -2.78
CA THR A 164 15.52 11.55 -2.79
C THR A 164 16.43 12.09 -1.70
N TYR A 165 16.94 11.23 -0.82
CA TYR A 165 17.80 11.70 0.25
C TYR A 165 19.23 11.96 -0.22
N ASP A 166 19.89 12.86 0.49
CA ASP A 166 21.32 13.09 0.38
C ASP A 166 22.04 12.13 1.35
N SER A 167 22.91 11.27 0.83
CA SER A 167 23.66 10.29 1.62
C SER A 167 24.69 10.93 2.57
N ALA A 168 25.07 12.19 2.33
CA ALA A 168 25.91 12.94 3.27
C ALA A 168 25.13 13.39 4.52
N LYS A 169 23.79 13.53 4.41
CA LYS A 169 22.91 14.01 5.49
C LYS A 169 22.16 12.91 6.21
N HIS A 170 21.85 11.82 5.51
CA HIS A 170 20.95 10.77 6.01
C HIS A 170 21.37 9.38 5.60
N THR A 171 21.19 8.42 6.50
CA THR A 171 21.00 7.01 6.16
C THR A 171 19.59 6.81 5.63
N GLU A 172 19.35 5.69 4.95
CA GLU A 172 18.04 5.34 4.41
C GLU A 172 16.95 5.30 5.48
N GLU A 173 17.23 4.67 6.62
CA GLU A 173 16.29 4.57 7.75
C GLU A 173 16.00 5.93 8.37
N SER A 174 17.06 6.74 8.59
CA SER A 174 16.93 8.12 9.08
C SER A 174 16.06 8.96 8.15
N PHE A 175 16.29 8.86 6.83
CA PHE A 175 15.48 9.54 5.82
C PHE A 175 14.03 9.12 5.87
N MET A 176 13.76 7.81 5.85
CA MET A 176 12.39 7.28 5.91
C MET A 176 11.65 7.76 7.16
N ARG A 177 12.28 7.63 8.33
CA ARG A 177 11.69 8.06 9.61
C ARG A 177 11.40 9.56 9.66
N LYS A 178 12.39 10.39 9.30
CA LYS A 178 12.27 11.85 9.35
C LYS A 178 11.29 12.39 8.30
N LEU A 179 11.28 11.85 7.07
CA LEU A 179 10.34 12.24 6.03
C LEU A 179 8.89 11.89 6.40
N LYS A 180 8.65 10.69 6.94
CA LYS A 180 7.32 10.31 7.47
C LYS A 180 6.87 11.26 8.58
N GLY A 181 7.76 11.63 9.49
CA GLY A 181 7.50 12.61 10.56
C GLY A 181 7.15 13.99 10.00
N CYS A 182 7.90 14.46 8.99
CA CYS A 182 7.63 15.71 8.29
C CYS A 182 6.25 15.69 7.63
N PHE A 183 5.90 14.65 6.88
CA PHE A 183 4.57 14.52 6.25
C PHE A 183 3.44 14.50 7.30
N LYS A 184 3.62 13.78 8.42
CA LYS A 184 2.65 13.78 9.51
C LYS A 184 2.41 15.19 10.05
N MET A 185 3.47 15.98 10.22
CA MET A 185 3.39 17.37 10.67
C MET A 185 2.66 18.24 9.63
N MET A 186 2.98 18.12 8.33
CA MET A 186 2.32 18.87 7.27
C MET A 186 0.82 18.53 7.18
N CYS A 187 0.46 17.25 7.29
CA CYS A 187 -0.94 16.85 7.34
C CYS A 187 -1.70 17.45 8.53
N HIS A 188 -1.09 17.45 9.70
CA HIS A 188 -1.74 17.98 10.90
C HIS A 188 -1.85 19.50 10.89
N ARG A 189 -0.74 20.21 10.66
CA ARG A 189 -0.67 21.67 10.80
C ARG A 189 -1.13 22.43 9.55
N ARG A 190 -0.87 21.87 8.35
CA ARG A 190 -1.11 22.54 7.06
C ARG A 190 -2.14 21.85 6.19
N LYS A 191 -2.82 20.82 6.72
CA LYS A 191 -3.91 20.10 6.04
C LYS A 191 -3.51 19.44 4.71
N TRP A 192 -2.22 19.13 4.54
CA TRP A 192 -1.75 18.37 3.40
C TRP A 192 -2.43 17.00 3.37
N LYS A 193 -2.64 16.48 2.17
CA LYS A 193 -3.05 15.09 1.94
C LYS A 193 -2.05 14.46 0.98
N TYR A 194 -1.76 13.18 1.17
CA TYR A 194 -0.88 12.50 0.26
C TYR A 194 -1.21 11.00 0.15
N VAL A 195 -0.82 10.45 -0.98
CA VAL A 195 -0.69 9.01 -1.23
C VAL A 195 0.62 8.76 -1.95
N GLY A 196 1.40 7.80 -1.51
CA GLY A 196 2.70 7.56 -2.12
C GLY A 196 3.24 6.17 -1.85
N VAL A 197 4.40 5.90 -2.45
CA VAL A 197 5.10 4.62 -2.37
C VAL A 197 6.60 4.84 -2.20
N TRP A 198 7.22 3.98 -1.43
CA TRP A 198 8.66 3.88 -1.36
C TRP A 198 9.17 3.04 -2.51
N GLU A 199 10.22 3.50 -3.17
CA GLU A 199 10.82 2.82 -4.30
C GLU A 199 12.34 2.79 -4.17
N ARG A 200 12.93 1.66 -4.59
CA ARG A 200 14.38 1.55 -4.76
C ARG A 200 14.73 1.66 -6.24
N SER A 201 15.65 2.58 -6.57
CA SER A 201 16.13 2.70 -7.94
C SER A 201 16.74 1.38 -8.41
N PRO A 202 16.52 0.99 -9.69
CA PRO A 202 16.99 -0.31 -10.20
C PRO A 202 18.51 -0.49 -10.10
N GLU A 203 19.28 0.54 -10.47
CA GLU A 203 20.73 0.48 -10.54
C GLU A 203 21.40 0.64 -9.17
N LYS A 204 21.14 1.77 -8.51
CA LYS A 204 21.82 2.16 -7.26
C LYS A 204 21.12 1.67 -5.99
N LYS A 205 19.99 0.97 -6.11
CA LYS A 205 19.13 0.54 -5.00
C LYS A 205 18.77 1.65 -4.00
N ARG A 206 18.95 2.92 -4.41
CA ARG A 206 18.70 4.10 -3.58
C ARG A 206 17.21 4.27 -3.35
N LEU A 207 16.84 4.53 -2.10
CA LEU A 207 15.45 4.72 -1.71
C LEU A 207 14.93 6.09 -2.15
N HIS A 208 13.75 6.10 -2.75
CA HIS A 208 12.99 7.29 -3.13
C HIS A 208 11.58 7.18 -2.55
N PHE A 209 10.96 8.32 -2.35
CA PHE A 209 9.52 8.38 -2.09
C PHE A 209 8.84 9.10 -3.25
N HIS A 210 7.85 8.46 -3.86
CA HIS A 210 7.01 9.04 -4.91
C HIS A 210 5.58 9.15 -4.41
N GLY A 211 4.94 10.29 -4.64
CA GLY A 211 3.57 10.47 -4.17
C GLY A 211 2.80 11.58 -4.84
N LEU A 212 1.49 11.44 -4.81
CA LEU A 212 0.53 12.51 -5.12
C LEU A 212 0.23 13.29 -3.84
N PHE A 213 0.28 14.60 -3.94
CA PHE A 213 0.05 15.52 -2.82
C PHE A 213 -1.05 16.51 -3.17
N TYR A 214 -1.93 16.73 -2.19
CA TYR A 214 -2.78 17.89 -2.13
C TYR A 214 -2.19 18.86 -1.11
N ILE A 215 -1.84 20.03 -1.59
CA ILE A 215 -1.28 21.12 -0.79
C ILE A 215 -2.25 22.29 -0.92
N PRO A 216 -2.96 22.67 0.14
CA PRO A 216 -3.86 23.83 0.09
C PRO A 216 -3.12 25.10 -0.29
N ASP A 217 -3.82 26.06 -0.87
CA ASP A 217 -3.27 27.36 -1.22
C ASP A 217 -2.68 28.05 0.01
N GLY A 218 -1.48 28.61 -0.14
CA GLY A 218 -0.72 29.22 0.97
C GLY A 218 -0.16 28.23 2.01
N ALA A 219 -0.38 26.91 1.85
CA ALA A 219 0.13 25.91 2.78
C ALA A 219 1.49 25.30 2.37
N MET A 220 2.07 25.72 1.24
CA MET A 220 3.40 25.30 0.84
C MET A 220 4.45 25.70 1.90
N VAL A 221 5.46 24.87 2.09
CA VAL A 221 6.62 25.16 2.94
C VAL A 221 7.83 25.40 2.04
N GLY A 222 8.66 26.38 2.40
CA GLY A 222 9.76 26.79 1.55
C GLY A 222 9.28 27.39 0.22
N GLU A 223 10.20 27.54 -0.70
CA GLU A 223 9.95 28.11 -2.02
C GLU A 223 10.10 27.02 -3.11
N LEU A 224 9.28 27.11 -4.14
CA LEU A 224 9.43 26.30 -5.34
C LEU A 224 10.36 27.05 -6.30
N ILE A 225 11.48 26.43 -6.66
CA ILE A 225 12.48 26.95 -7.56
C ILE A 225 12.62 26.06 -8.79
N GLU A 226 12.75 26.67 -9.97
CA GLU A 226 13.07 25.93 -11.20
C GLU A 226 14.56 25.65 -11.23
N VAL A 227 14.90 24.37 -11.46
CA VAL A 227 16.28 23.90 -11.55
C VAL A 227 16.48 23.19 -12.87
N HIS A 228 17.55 23.58 -13.56
CA HIS A 228 17.96 23.01 -14.84
C HIS A 228 19.15 22.08 -14.62
N ASP A 229 18.86 20.79 -14.48
CA ASP A 229 19.88 19.77 -14.24
C ASP A 229 20.17 18.95 -15.49
N TYR A 230 21.44 18.66 -15.75
CA TYR A 230 21.79 17.67 -16.77
C TYR A 230 21.58 16.25 -16.26
N SER A 231 20.77 15.46 -16.96
CA SER A 231 20.59 14.04 -16.68
C SER A 231 21.58 13.20 -17.48
N PRO A 232 22.57 12.54 -16.84
CA PRO A 232 23.52 11.67 -17.54
C PRO A 232 22.83 10.47 -18.20
N ILE A 233 21.76 9.96 -17.59
CA ILE A 233 21.00 8.81 -18.09
C ILE A 233 20.22 9.19 -19.36
N LYS A 234 19.54 10.34 -19.35
CA LYS A 234 18.74 10.81 -20.50
C LYS A 234 19.54 11.62 -21.48
N LYS A 235 20.80 11.93 -21.17
CA LYS A 235 21.72 12.75 -21.95
C LYS A 235 21.12 14.10 -22.41
N LYS A 236 20.32 14.71 -21.51
CA LYS A 236 19.67 16.02 -21.79
C LYS A 236 19.45 16.82 -20.51
N VAL A 237 19.30 18.12 -20.66
CA VAL A 237 18.89 19.02 -19.59
C VAL A 237 17.44 18.67 -19.20
N GLN A 238 17.20 18.55 -17.92
CA GLN A 238 15.87 18.35 -17.32
C GLN A 238 15.49 19.61 -16.54
N HIS A 239 14.26 20.03 -16.74
CA HIS A 239 13.64 21.08 -15.95
C HIS A 239 12.89 20.41 -14.81
N THR A 240 13.22 20.75 -13.56
CA THR A 240 12.58 20.24 -12.37
C THR A 240 12.20 21.39 -11.46
N ILE A 241 11.06 21.27 -10.80
CA ILE A 241 10.64 22.25 -9.79
C ILE A 241 11.00 21.64 -8.45
N GLN A 242 11.93 22.27 -7.74
CA GLN A 242 12.44 21.77 -6.48
C GLN A 242 11.98 22.68 -5.35
N ASN A 243 11.89 22.12 -4.14
CA ASN A 243 11.46 22.85 -2.96
C ASN A 243 12.65 23.06 -2.01
N THR A 244 12.92 24.32 -1.67
CA THR A 244 14.07 24.70 -0.84
C THR A 244 14.06 24.01 0.54
N TYR A 245 12.90 23.97 1.22
CA TYR A 245 12.77 23.34 2.54
C TYR A 245 13.13 21.85 2.53
N PHE A 246 12.67 21.11 1.51
CA PHE A 246 12.95 19.67 1.40
C PHE A 246 14.39 19.42 0.95
N ASN A 247 14.92 20.26 0.06
CA ASN A 247 16.30 20.14 -0.42
C ASN A 247 17.32 20.36 0.70
N GLU A 248 17.10 21.34 1.55
CA GLU A 248 17.97 21.61 2.69
C GLU A 248 17.94 20.48 3.71
N ARG A 249 16.77 19.95 4.00
CA ARG A 249 16.57 18.96 5.06
C ARG A 249 16.86 17.54 4.66
N PHE A 250 16.53 17.17 3.46
CA PHE A 250 16.55 15.75 3.05
C PHE A 250 17.46 15.47 1.86
N GLY A 251 17.50 16.38 0.91
CA GLY A 251 18.15 16.23 -0.37
C GLY A 251 17.19 16.57 -1.51
N ARG A 252 17.43 16.09 -2.70
CA ARG A 252 16.70 16.48 -3.91
C ARG A 252 15.19 16.18 -3.78
N SER A 253 14.40 17.18 -4.08
CA SER A 253 12.94 17.06 -4.25
C SER A 253 12.53 17.45 -5.66
N ASP A 254 11.42 16.96 -6.13
CA ASP A 254 10.80 17.33 -7.42
C ASP A 254 9.30 17.45 -7.21
N PHE A 255 8.72 18.59 -7.57
CA PHE A 255 7.30 18.95 -7.39
C PHE A 255 6.68 19.20 -8.77
N LYS A 256 6.23 18.14 -9.43
CA LYS A 256 5.57 18.25 -10.71
C LYS A 256 4.10 18.62 -10.52
N PRO A 257 3.61 19.78 -11.03
CA PRO A 257 2.19 20.13 -10.95
C PRO A 257 1.31 19.09 -11.66
N VAL A 258 0.16 18.79 -11.08
CA VAL A 258 -0.88 17.93 -11.66
C VAL A 258 -2.08 18.82 -11.97
N VAL A 259 -2.20 19.22 -13.23
CA VAL A 259 -3.19 20.20 -13.66
C VAL A 259 -4.43 19.57 -14.31
N ASP A 260 -4.31 18.32 -14.77
CA ASP A 260 -5.40 17.63 -15.46
C ASP A 260 -5.53 16.15 -15.06
N ARG A 261 -6.64 15.52 -15.51
CA ARG A 261 -6.92 14.11 -15.25
C ARG A 261 -5.92 13.15 -15.91
N ARG A 262 -5.32 13.52 -17.04
CA ARG A 262 -4.33 12.70 -17.74
C ARG A 262 -3.07 12.60 -16.89
N MET A 263 -2.55 13.74 -16.41
CA MET A 263 -1.40 13.76 -15.50
C MET A 263 -1.66 13.00 -14.21
N LEU A 264 -2.87 13.10 -13.66
CA LEU A 264 -3.28 12.30 -12.51
C LEU A 264 -3.24 10.80 -12.84
N GLY A 265 -3.78 10.39 -13.98
CA GLY A 265 -3.75 9.00 -14.44
C GLY A 265 -2.34 8.45 -14.63
N GLU A 266 -1.44 9.24 -15.24
CA GLU A 266 -0.02 8.90 -15.39
C GLU A 266 0.68 8.70 -14.04
N ALA A 267 0.43 9.59 -13.07
CA ALA A 267 0.98 9.49 -11.72
C ALA A 267 0.47 8.25 -10.97
N VAL A 268 -0.82 7.94 -11.09
CA VAL A 268 -1.42 6.73 -10.50
C VAL A 268 -0.87 5.47 -11.14
N ALA A 269 -0.74 5.44 -12.46
CA ALA A 269 -0.12 4.32 -13.18
C ALA A 269 1.32 4.09 -12.72
N TYR A 270 2.08 5.17 -12.51
CA TYR A 270 3.43 5.11 -11.95
C TYR A 270 3.43 4.47 -10.56
N LEU A 271 2.63 4.98 -9.61
CA LEU A 271 2.53 4.43 -8.26
C LEU A 271 2.11 2.95 -8.26
N THR A 272 1.17 2.58 -9.14
CA THR A 272 0.66 1.21 -9.26
C THR A 272 1.75 0.25 -9.75
N LYS A 273 2.56 0.68 -10.74
CA LYS A 273 3.68 -0.11 -11.26
C LYS A 273 4.65 -0.55 -10.17
N TYR A 274 4.97 0.33 -9.22
CA TYR A 274 5.88 0.01 -8.13
C TYR A 274 5.24 -0.87 -7.08
N MET A 275 3.96 -0.68 -6.79
CA MET A 275 3.22 -1.59 -5.92
C MET A 275 3.26 -3.04 -6.41
N GLU A 276 3.22 -3.25 -7.73
CA GLU A 276 3.29 -4.58 -8.33
C GLU A 276 4.71 -5.14 -8.37
N LYS A 277 5.67 -4.29 -8.74
CA LYS A 277 7.04 -4.70 -9.00
C LYS A 277 7.83 -4.94 -7.72
N THR A 278 7.71 -4.07 -6.73
CA THR A 278 8.47 -4.14 -5.49
C THR A 278 7.69 -4.72 -4.30
N GLY A 279 6.35 -4.82 -4.43
CA GLY A 279 5.45 -5.24 -3.34
C GLY A 279 5.41 -4.26 -2.17
N GLU A 280 6.02 -3.08 -2.34
CA GLU A 280 6.02 -2.03 -1.34
C GLU A 280 4.59 -1.61 -0.99
N LYS A 281 4.40 -1.23 0.26
CA LYS A 281 3.09 -0.77 0.74
C LYS A 281 2.87 0.68 0.29
N ILE A 282 1.66 0.95 -0.22
CA ILE A 282 1.23 2.32 -0.44
C ILE A 282 0.97 2.97 0.92
N VAL A 283 1.51 4.16 1.10
CA VAL A 283 1.34 4.98 2.30
C VAL A 283 0.27 6.03 2.02
N TYR A 284 -0.66 6.19 2.94
CA TYR A 284 -1.76 7.16 2.87
C TYR A 284 -1.72 8.12 4.04
N SER A 285 -1.99 9.41 3.80
CA SER A 285 -2.32 10.33 4.88
C SER A 285 -3.67 9.97 5.51
N LYS A 286 -3.86 10.28 6.79
CA LYS A 286 -5.16 10.14 7.44
C LYS A 286 -6.20 11.08 6.79
N GLY A 287 -7.47 10.65 6.77
CA GLY A 287 -8.59 11.47 6.30
C GLY A 287 -8.70 11.58 4.78
N LEU A 288 -8.09 10.69 3.99
CA LEU A 288 -8.40 10.57 2.56
C LEU A 288 -9.76 9.90 2.39
N PRO A 289 -10.70 10.51 1.66
CA PRO A 289 -12.02 9.93 1.44
C PRO A 289 -11.89 8.66 0.62
N GLN A 290 -12.70 7.66 0.94
CA GLN A 290 -12.77 6.41 0.19
C GLN A 290 -14.11 6.26 -0.53
N TYR A 291 -15.14 6.88 -0.01
CA TYR A 291 -16.49 6.91 -0.56
C TYR A 291 -17.26 8.12 -0.04
N PHE A 292 -18.32 8.49 -0.74
CA PHE A 292 -19.36 9.38 -0.24
C PHE A 292 -20.46 8.56 0.43
N ILE A 293 -21.31 9.22 1.18
CA ILE A 293 -22.55 8.66 1.68
C ILE A 293 -23.68 9.53 1.15
N SER A 294 -24.64 8.92 0.48
CA SER A 294 -25.83 9.58 -0.01
C SER A 294 -26.97 8.57 -0.11
N ASP A 295 -28.19 9.06 -0.08
CA ASP A 295 -29.35 8.26 -0.44
C ASP A 295 -29.39 8.12 -1.96
N ILE A 296 -29.72 6.92 -2.44
CA ILE A 296 -29.88 6.62 -3.86
C ILE A 296 -31.36 6.26 -4.10
N MET A 297 -31.97 6.95 -5.02
CA MET A 297 -33.33 6.69 -5.48
C MET A 297 -33.31 5.65 -6.62
N ASP A 298 -34.43 5.02 -6.92
CA ASP A 298 -34.51 4.04 -8.01
C ASP A 298 -34.19 4.68 -9.36
N GLU A 299 -34.53 5.93 -9.53
CA GLU A 299 -34.31 6.70 -10.75
C GLU A 299 -32.86 7.05 -11.00
N ASP A 300 -32.02 7.03 -9.95
CA ASP A 300 -30.57 7.25 -10.05
C ASP A 300 -29.85 6.02 -10.61
N VAL A 301 -30.54 4.89 -10.71
CA VAL A 301 -29.96 3.63 -11.17
C VAL A 301 -29.93 3.60 -12.69
N ILE A 302 -28.74 3.68 -13.26
CA ILE A 302 -28.56 3.63 -14.71
C ILE A 302 -28.27 2.19 -15.17
N CYS A 303 -27.50 1.44 -14.40
CA CYS A 303 -27.12 0.06 -14.71
C CYS A 303 -26.88 -0.72 -13.43
N THR A 304 -27.40 -1.94 -13.36
CA THR A 304 -27.05 -2.90 -12.31
C THR A 304 -26.04 -3.88 -12.84
N ILE A 305 -24.87 -3.94 -12.21
CA ILE A 305 -23.84 -4.95 -12.50
C ILE A 305 -23.78 -5.91 -11.33
N GLY A 306 -23.97 -7.19 -11.62
CA GLY A 306 -23.89 -8.24 -10.62
C GLY A 306 -25.06 -8.16 -9.63
N GLN A 307 -26.16 -8.77 -9.95
CA GLN A 307 -27.34 -8.81 -9.06
C GLN A 307 -27.01 -9.36 -7.67
N GLU A 308 -26.02 -10.27 -7.57
CA GLU A 308 -25.57 -10.86 -6.34
C GLU A 308 -24.90 -9.84 -5.39
N GLU A 309 -24.25 -8.83 -5.93
CA GLU A 309 -23.55 -7.81 -5.16
C GLU A 309 -24.36 -6.51 -5.01
N ARG A 310 -25.48 -6.38 -5.67
CA ARG A 310 -26.36 -5.18 -5.67
C ARG A 310 -25.56 -3.90 -5.90
N LYS A 311 -24.68 -3.89 -6.89
CA LYS A 311 -23.90 -2.73 -7.28
C LYS A 311 -24.69 -1.89 -8.24
N LEU A 312 -24.70 -0.61 -7.99
CA LEU A 312 -25.34 0.39 -8.84
C LEU A 312 -24.25 1.21 -9.51
N LEU A 313 -24.28 1.30 -10.84
CA LEU A 313 -23.39 2.16 -11.61
C LEU A 313 -24.09 3.47 -11.87
N LEU A 314 -23.44 4.55 -11.42
CA LEU A 314 -23.84 5.92 -11.69
C LEU A 314 -22.76 6.55 -12.57
N TYR A 315 -23.18 7.20 -13.65
CA TYR A 315 -22.23 7.93 -14.51
C TYR A 315 -21.74 9.21 -13.82
N ASP A 316 -20.73 9.87 -14.39
CA ASP A 316 -20.05 11.05 -13.81
C ASP A 316 -20.98 12.18 -13.35
N ASN A 317 -22.21 12.25 -13.88
CA ASN A 317 -23.21 13.19 -13.49
C ASN A 317 -24.32 12.46 -12.74
N PHE A 318 -24.43 12.69 -11.45
CA PHE A 318 -25.64 12.31 -10.71
C PHE A 318 -26.82 13.12 -11.23
N ASN A 319 -27.97 12.48 -11.39
CA ASN A 319 -29.23 13.18 -11.66
C ASN A 319 -29.93 13.48 -10.34
N CYS A 320 -30.40 14.71 -10.20
CA CYS A 320 -31.24 15.11 -9.09
C CYS A 320 -32.69 14.92 -9.49
N TRP A 321 -33.46 14.19 -8.69
CA TRP A 321 -34.85 13.90 -8.88
C TRP A 321 -35.66 14.48 -7.71
N ASP A 322 -36.75 15.10 -7.96
CA ASP A 322 -37.69 15.62 -6.96
C ASP A 322 -39.07 15.12 -7.27
N GLU A 323 -39.69 14.39 -6.34
CA GLU A 323 -41.01 13.76 -6.48
C GLU A 323 -41.22 13.01 -7.81
N GLY A 324 -40.18 12.33 -8.31
CA GLY A 324 -40.22 11.60 -9.58
C GLY A 324 -40.02 12.45 -10.84
N CYS A 325 -39.75 13.74 -10.70
CA CYS A 325 -39.42 14.64 -11.80
C CYS A 325 -37.90 14.90 -11.86
N LEU A 326 -37.31 14.73 -13.05
CA LEU A 326 -35.91 15.05 -13.26
C LEU A 326 -35.67 16.55 -13.14
N VAL A 327 -34.94 16.98 -12.14
CA VAL A 327 -34.52 18.37 -11.92
C VAL A 327 -33.28 18.71 -12.73
N GLY A 328 -32.34 17.76 -12.82
CA GLY A 328 -31.10 17.93 -13.56
C GLY A 328 -29.95 17.16 -12.93
N PRO A 329 -28.73 17.22 -13.52
CA PRO A 329 -27.56 16.61 -12.96
C PRO A 329 -27.15 17.31 -11.66
N VAL A 330 -26.70 16.52 -10.68
CA VAL A 330 -26.15 17.05 -9.43
C VAL A 330 -24.81 17.74 -9.74
N SER A 331 -24.66 18.98 -9.29
CA SER A 331 -23.46 19.75 -9.55
C SER A 331 -22.25 19.21 -8.78
N LYS A 332 -21.04 19.51 -9.29
CA LYS A 332 -19.78 19.11 -8.63
C LYS A 332 -19.65 19.70 -7.22
N GLU A 333 -20.24 20.86 -6.99
CA GLU A 333 -20.27 21.56 -5.71
C GLU A 333 -21.11 20.77 -4.69
N VAL A 334 -22.29 20.29 -5.10
CA VAL A 334 -23.15 19.45 -4.27
C VAL A 334 -22.47 18.12 -3.96
N ILE A 335 -21.84 17.47 -4.95
CA ILE A 335 -21.05 16.24 -4.73
C ILE A 335 -19.91 16.50 -3.73
N ALA A 336 -19.26 17.66 -3.80
CA ALA A 336 -18.20 18.03 -2.88
C ALA A 336 -18.68 18.20 -1.42
N GLN A 337 -19.95 18.55 -1.24
CA GLN A 337 -20.58 18.73 0.09
C GLN A 337 -21.06 17.42 0.71
N MET A 338 -21.21 16.34 -0.09
CA MET A 338 -21.64 15.05 0.44
C MET A 338 -20.67 14.54 1.53
N ARG A 339 -21.24 13.86 2.53
CA ARG A 339 -20.47 13.28 3.64
C ARG A 339 -19.44 12.28 3.12
N LYS A 340 -18.16 12.59 3.32
CA LYS A 340 -17.05 11.73 2.94
C LYS A 340 -16.66 10.82 4.10
N SER A 341 -16.37 9.56 3.79
CA SER A 341 -15.94 8.57 4.77
C SER A 341 -14.70 7.79 4.30
N ASN A 342 -13.92 7.30 5.27
CA ASN A 342 -12.68 6.56 5.04
C ASN A 342 -12.89 5.05 5.09
#